data_6cb43e29fb9dbb67bed361b823708c20
#
_entry.id   6cb43e29fb9dbb67bed361b823708c20
#
_cell.length_a   1.000
_cell.length_b   1.000
_cell.length_c   1.000
_cell.angle_alpha   90.00
_cell.angle_beta   90.00
_cell.angle_gamma   90.00
#
_symmetry.space_group_name_H-M   'P 1'
#
loop_
_entity.id
_entity.type
_entity.pdbx_description
1 polymer ?
#
loop_
_entity_poly.entity_id
_entity_poly.type
_entity_poly.pdbx_seq_one_letter_code
_entity_poly.pdbx_strand_id
1 'polypeptide(L)'
;MLRGTPASFFVMAAGVPLGVLLAWAELRLPALVVSEVTGGQTFLHAALAAGALLVLTFLAVGLRDFCKTILEAQESRYRFYLTSCLEEKSMAMFYQTYEKKQTRDLRKRAEEASYMMNGKVPLCRVPNLMTELIRNALCYALFGTILSRISPLLLVLLTLAALVNLLCVRAYNRYEYASRGERTDIGRRLRYVSKNAADFAAAKDIRIYGMATWLRETFSDLFRQDTAWSARLNRRLLLGRLVDLLVILLRDGGAYALLLVMAVRGELRPDEFVLYFSAISGFATFIGNMISAWNEMQTASLKVSDYRQFMELPDTDGTGTAHAANHREHAPEITFDHVSFRYDGAAHDTLHEISLTLRAGEHVALVGLNGAGKTTLVKLLCGLYAPTSGTIRIDGVPAAEFRRDDYAALFAPVFQEVRTACFSLAETAACAFGPEVDRERAERCLRAAGLGEKLDTLPHGMDTHLDKQVNPDGIELSGGEAQKLMMARALYKDAPVLVLDEPTAALDPIAENEVYEQYRRMAAGKTSLFISHRLASTRFCDRIVLLRDGGIAEEGTHETLLAAGGEYARLYEIQSCWYQPGYQGGKQA
;
A
#
# COMPACT_ATOMS: atom_id res chain seq x y z
N MET A 1 12.19 16.56 0.73
CA MET A 1 12.29 17.36 1.98
C MET A 1 12.91 18.75 1.75
N LEU A 2 14.14 18.84 1.26
CA LEU A 2 14.84 20.14 1.10
C LEU A 2 14.18 21.13 0.12
N ARG A 3 13.47 20.66 -0.92
CA ARG A 3 12.81 21.55 -1.88
C ARG A 3 11.46 22.13 -1.41
N GLY A 4 10.83 21.51 -0.40
CA GLY A 4 9.50 21.94 0.05
C GLY A 4 9.46 22.76 1.34
N THR A 5 10.46 22.64 2.21
CA THR A 5 10.48 23.31 3.52
C THR A 5 11.91 23.60 3.99
N PRO A 6 12.57 24.65 3.47
CA PRO A 6 13.91 25.02 3.94
C PRO A 6 13.96 25.31 5.45
N ALA A 7 12.84 25.75 6.04
CA ALA A 7 12.72 26.01 7.47
C ALA A 7 13.01 24.75 8.32
N SER A 8 12.60 23.55 7.90
CA SER A 8 12.88 22.32 8.66
C SER A 8 14.37 22.01 8.76
N PHE A 9 15.14 22.31 7.71
CA PHE A 9 16.58 22.13 7.74
C PHE A 9 17.25 23.05 8.77
N PHE A 10 16.84 24.33 8.82
CA PHE A 10 17.36 25.28 9.83
C PHE A 10 16.98 24.89 11.25
N VAL A 11 15.75 24.42 11.45
CA VAL A 11 15.29 23.94 12.78
C VAL A 11 16.08 22.70 13.22
N MET A 12 16.34 21.76 12.31
CA MET A 12 17.18 20.59 12.58
C MET A 12 18.62 20.98 12.87
N ALA A 13 19.18 21.88 12.07
CA ALA A 13 20.56 22.37 12.26
C ALA A 13 20.73 23.11 13.58
N ALA A 14 19.73 23.91 14.00
CA ALA A 14 19.71 24.59 15.30
C ALA A 14 19.59 23.62 16.48
N GLY A 15 18.93 22.49 16.31
CA GLY A 15 18.78 21.45 17.34
C GLY A 15 20.10 20.80 17.77
N VAL A 16 21.11 20.77 16.89
CA VAL A 16 22.44 20.20 17.20
C VAL A 16 23.20 21.03 18.25
N PRO A 17 23.51 22.33 18.00
CA PRO A 17 24.24 23.12 19.01
C PRO A 17 23.44 23.29 20.29
N LEU A 18 22.11 23.39 20.21
CA LEU A 18 21.26 23.48 21.39
C LEU A 18 21.35 22.22 22.26
N GLY A 19 21.37 21.03 21.65
CA GLY A 19 21.54 19.76 22.36
C GLY A 19 22.92 19.61 22.97
N VAL A 20 23.99 20.10 22.33
CA VAL A 20 25.35 20.13 22.87
C VAL A 20 25.43 21.11 24.06
N LEU A 21 24.80 22.29 23.94
CA LEU A 21 24.73 23.27 25.03
C LEU A 21 24.02 22.70 26.26
N LEU A 22 22.91 21.99 26.06
CA LEU A 22 22.20 21.34 27.17
C LEU A 22 23.05 20.27 27.85
N ALA A 23 23.72 19.42 27.09
CA ALA A 23 24.63 18.40 27.66
C ALA A 23 25.79 19.05 28.45
N TRP A 24 26.32 20.16 27.96
CA TRP A 24 27.34 20.93 28.67
C TRP A 24 26.80 21.56 29.95
N ALA A 25 25.59 22.13 29.91
CA ALA A 25 24.95 22.75 31.06
C ALA A 25 24.63 21.71 32.16
N GLU A 26 24.11 20.55 31.80
CA GLU A 26 23.85 19.42 32.70
C GLU A 26 25.12 18.93 33.37
N LEU A 27 26.26 18.94 32.67
CA LEU A 27 27.55 18.57 33.21
C LEU A 27 28.10 19.63 34.21
N ARG A 28 27.96 20.92 33.87
CA ARG A 28 28.55 22.02 34.63
C ARG A 28 27.75 22.45 35.85
N LEU A 29 26.42 22.30 35.80
CA LEU A 29 25.56 22.80 36.88
C LEU A 29 25.88 22.21 38.25
N PRO A 30 26.01 20.87 38.44
CA PRO A 30 26.37 20.32 39.73
C PRO A 30 27.78 20.75 40.23
N ALA A 31 28.75 20.78 39.33
CA ALA A 31 30.11 21.17 39.63
C ALA A 31 30.21 22.65 40.05
N LEU A 32 29.46 23.53 39.38
CA LEU A 32 29.39 24.95 39.70
C LEU A 32 28.81 25.18 41.12
N VAL A 33 27.72 24.49 41.46
CA VAL A 33 27.12 24.59 42.79
C VAL A 33 28.13 24.15 43.87
N VAL A 34 28.85 23.05 43.65
CA VAL A 34 29.86 22.56 44.59
C VAL A 34 31.03 23.52 44.68
N SER A 35 31.51 24.09 43.57
CA SER A 35 32.64 25.04 43.58
C SER A 35 32.32 26.33 44.36
N GLU A 36 31.09 26.84 44.20
CA GLU A 36 30.64 28.05 44.90
C GLU A 36 30.48 27.80 46.42
N VAL A 37 29.97 26.62 46.80
CA VAL A 37 29.80 26.25 48.22
C VAL A 37 31.17 26.01 48.89
N THR A 38 32.09 25.32 48.22
CA THR A 38 33.43 25.01 48.79
C THR A 38 34.40 26.19 48.73
N GLY A 39 34.17 27.13 47.80
CA GLY A 39 35.00 28.35 47.63
C GLY A 39 34.73 29.46 48.65
N GLY A 40 33.79 29.25 49.60
CA GLY A 40 33.51 30.23 50.68
C GLY A 40 32.81 31.51 50.18
N GLN A 41 32.18 31.45 48.96
CA GLN A 41 31.41 32.56 48.41
C GLN A 41 30.12 32.78 49.21
N THR A 42 29.55 33.99 49.12
CA THR A 42 28.25 34.27 49.73
C THR A 42 27.15 33.45 49.10
N PHE A 43 26.18 32.99 49.90
CA PHE A 43 25.02 32.24 49.43
C PHE A 43 24.31 32.93 48.25
N LEU A 44 24.26 34.27 48.28
CA LEU A 44 23.62 35.04 47.21
C LEU A 44 24.38 34.89 45.87
N HIS A 45 25.71 34.90 45.88
CA HIS A 45 26.52 34.73 44.67
C HIS A 45 26.34 33.33 44.08
N ALA A 46 26.42 32.29 44.92
CA ALA A 46 26.16 30.91 44.48
C ALA A 46 24.76 30.73 43.92
N ALA A 47 23.75 31.31 44.58
CA ALA A 47 22.36 31.25 44.12
C ALA A 47 22.14 31.98 42.78
N LEU A 48 22.78 33.13 42.56
CA LEU A 48 22.71 33.87 41.29
C LEU A 48 23.41 33.12 40.15
N ALA A 49 24.58 32.55 40.38
CA ALA A 49 25.32 31.79 39.37
C ALA A 49 24.57 30.52 38.96
N ALA A 50 24.08 29.72 39.93
CA ALA A 50 23.28 28.54 39.67
C ALA A 50 21.93 28.90 39.01
N GLY A 51 21.29 30.00 39.50
CA GLY A 51 20.03 30.49 38.92
C GLY A 51 20.17 30.94 37.46
N ALA A 52 21.25 31.64 37.11
CA ALA A 52 21.51 32.03 35.72
C ALA A 52 21.67 30.81 34.81
N LEU A 53 22.42 29.79 35.26
CA LEU A 53 22.59 28.57 34.47
C LEU A 53 21.28 27.75 34.34
N LEU A 54 20.47 27.72 35.42
CA LEU A 54 19.12 27.11 35.39
C LEU A 54 18.16 27.81 34.41
N VAL A 55 18.17 29.15 34.39
CA VAL A 55 17.38 29.92 33.43
C VAL A 55 17.83 29.63 32.00
N LEU A 56 19.14 29.60 31.75
CA LEU A 56 19.70 29.25 30.44
C LEU A 56 19.29 27.84 30.01
N THR A 57 19.37 26.85 30.91
CA THR A 57 18.93 25.46 30.59
C THR A 57 17.43 25.39 30.34
N PHE A 58 16.62 26.09 31.14
CA PHE A 58 15.18 26.16 30.93
C PHE A 58 14.81 26.74 29.56
N LEU A 59 15.42 27.86 29.18
CA LEU A 59 15.22 28.47 27.87
C LEU A 59 15.68 27.54 26.74
N ALA A 60 16.82 26.87 26.91
CA ALA A 60 17.34 25.94 25.91
C ALA A 60 16.47 24.70 25.78
N VAL A 61 15.90 24.14 26.86
CA VAL A 61 14.91 23.05 26.81
C VAL A 61 13.64 23.50 26.10
N GLY A 62 13.11 24.68 26.48
CA GLY A 62 11.92 25.23 25.85
C GLY A 62 12.09 25.44 24.33
N LEU A 63 13.24 25.99 23.93
CA LEU A 63 13.54 26.16 22.50
C LEU A 63 13.71 24.82 21.75
N ARG A 64 14.36 23.84 22.37
CA ARG A 64 14.50 22.49 21.84
C ARG A 64 13.13 21.83 21.63
N ASP A 65 12.25 21.90 22.63
CA ASP A 65 10.94 21.27 22.56
C ASP A 65 10.02 21.99 21.56
N PHE A 66 10.15 23.32 21.44
CA PHE A 66 9.49 24.08 20.36
C PHE A 66 9.98 23.64 18.98
N CYS A 67 11.30 23.52 18.77
CA CYS A 67 11.85 22.99 17.51
C CYS A 67 11.34 21.58 17.21
N LYS A 68 11.27 20.72 18.23
CA LYS A 68 10.77 19.35 18.10
C LYS A 68 9.30 19.32 17.66
N THR A 69 8.44 20.15 18.24
CA THR A 69 7.03 20.27 17.87
C THR A 69 6.84 20.71 16.41
N ILE A 70 7.65 21.67 15.95
CA ILE A 70 7.66 22.07 14.53
C ILE A 70 8.04 20.90 13.62
N LEU A 71 9.07 20.14 13.98
CA LEU A 71 9.52 18.99 13.19
C LEU A 71 8.45 17.88 13.14
N GLU A 72 7.77 17.59 14.24
CA GLU A 72 6.68 16.61 14.30
C GLU A 72 5.49 17.03 13.42
N ALA A 73 5.11 18.31 13.42
CA ALA A 73 4.07 18.83 12.54
C ALA A 73 4.47 18.72 11.05
N GLN A 74 5.73 18.96 10.73
CA GLN A 74 6.26 18.82 9.36
C GLN A 74 6.37 17.36 8.94
N GLU A 75 6.72 16.45 9.86
CA GLU A 75 6.74 15.01 9.63
C GLU A 75 5.35 14.50 9.20
N SER A 76 4.28 14.98 9.85
CA SER A 76 2.90 14.64 9.48
C SER A 76 2.54 15.09 8.05
N ARG A 77 2.89 16.34 7.68
CA ARG A 77 2.66 16.85 6.31
C ARG A 77 3.44 16.02 5.27
N TYR A 78 4.68 15.72 5.58
CA TYR A 78 5.53 14.95 4.68
C TYR A 78 5.05 13.51 4.51
N ARG A 79 4.52 12.91 5.55
CA ARG A 79 3.86 11.60 5.49
C ARG A 79 2.70 11.60 4.51
N PHE A 80 1.78 12.58 4.61
CA PHE A 80 0.68 12.70 3.66
C PHE A 80 1.18 12.81 2.22
N TYR A 81 2.19 13.64 1.98
CA TYR A 81 2.79 13.77 0.66
C TYR A 81 3.36 12.44 0.14
N LEU A 82 4.12 11.71 0.95
CA LEU A 82 4.68 10.42 0.56
C LEU A 82 3.59 9.37 0.28
N THR A 83 2.55 9.35 1.10
CA THR A 83 1.41 8.45 0.89
C THR A 83 0.66 8.83 -0.38
N SER A 84 0.41 10.12 -0.64
CA SER A 84 -0.21 10.59 -1.88
C SER A 84 0.59 10.18 -3.11
N CYS A 85 1.92 10.39 -3.10
CA CYS A 85 2.78 9.94 -4.19
C CYS A 85 2.72 8.42 -4.42
N LEU A 86 2.63 7.63 -3.34
CA LEU A 86 2.52 6.17 -3.43
C LEU A 86 1.19 5.75 -4.06
N GLU A 87 0.08 6.40 -3.68
CA GLU A 87 -1.25 6.13 -4.23
C GLU A 87 -1.34 6.60 -5.69
N GLU A 88 -0.87 7.80 -6.01
CA GLU A 88 -0.79 8.31 -7.38
C GLU A 88 0.00 7.35 -8.28
N LYS A 89 1.18 6.91 -7.81
CA LYS A 89 1.98 5.90 -8.52
C LYS A 89 1.23 4.59 -8.72
N SER A 90 0.52 4.12 -7.68
CA SER A 90 -0.27 2.88 -7.75
C SER A 90 -1.41 2.98 -8.77
N MET A 91 -2.05 4.14 -8.90
CA MET A 91 -3.11 4.41 -9.87
C MET A 91 -2.59 4.63 -11.30
N ALA A 92 -1.42 5.25 -11.45
CA ALA A 92 -0.80 5.53 -12.74
C ALA A 92 -0.15 4.29 -13.38
N MET A 93 0.19 3.28 -12.56
CA MET A 93 0.90 2.09 -13.02
C MET A 93 0.06 1.26 -13.98
N PHE A 94 0.72 0.62 -14.95
CA PHE A 94 0.07 -0.31 -15.87
C PHE A 94 -0.55 -1.50 -15.11
N TYR A 95 -1.82 -1.81 -15.40
CA TYR A 95 -2.60 -2.79 -14.63
C TYR A 95 -1.93 -4.17 -14.57
N GLN A 96 -1.41 -4.67 -15.68
CA GLN A 96 -0.68 -5.94 -15.75
C GLN A 96 0.55 -5.95 -14.83
N THR A 97 1.27 -4.84 -14.73
CA THR A 97 2.43 -4.70 -13.83
C THR A 97 1.98 -4.63 -12.37
N TYR A 98 0.89 -3.91 -12.09
CA TYR A 98 0.34 -3.79 -10.75
C TYR A 98 -0.19 -5.13 -10.20
N GLU A 99 -0.78 -5.98 -11.06
CA GLU A 99 -1.33 -7.29 -10.68
C GLU A 99 -0.24 -8.31 -10.31
N LYS A 100 1.00 -8.15 -10.76
CA LYS A 100 2.12 -9.07 -10.44
C LYS A 100 2.33 -9.15 -8.93
N LYS A 101 2.48 -10.39 -8.43
CA LYS A 101 2.71 -10.64 -7.01
C LYS A 101 3.91 -9.86 -6.47
N GLN A 102 5.00 -9.81 -7.23
CA GLN A 102 6.22 -9.09 -6.85
C GLN A 102 5.97 -7.59 -6.66
N THR A 103 5.21 -6.97 -7.56
CA THR A 103 4.84 -5.54 -7.48
C THR A 103 3.94 -5.27 -6.28
N ARG A 104 2.94 -6.12 -6.03
CA ARG A 104 2.07 -6.00 -4.84
C ARG A 104 2.82 -6.16 -3.53
N ASP A 105 3.77 -7.10 -3.48
CA ASP A 105 4.63 -7.29 -2.31
C ASP A 105 5.58 -6.09 -2.11
N LEU A 106 6.10 -5.52 -3.20
CA LEU A 106 6.94 -4.32 -3.15
C LEU A 106 6.13 -3.09 -2.73
N ARG A 107 4.90 -2.89 -3.29
CA ARG A 107 3.99 -1.82 -2.87
C ARG A 107 3.70 -1.88 -1.38
N LYS A 108 3.42 -3.07 -0.84
CA LYS A 108 3.17 -3.25 0.58
C LYS A 108 4.38 -2.87 1.44
N ARG A 109 5.61 -3.24 1.01
CA ARG A 109 6.84 -2.82 1.70
C ARG A 109 7.07 -1.31 1.61
N ALA A 110 6.76 -0.70 0.46
CA ALA A 110 6.81 0.75 0.27
C ALA A 110 5.77 1.48 1.15
N GLU A 111 4.57 0.92 1.28
CA GLU A 111 3.53 1.41 2.20
C GLU A 111 4.00 1.37 3.66
N GLU A 112 4.62 0.26 4.10
CA GLU A 112 5.21 0.16 5.44
C GLU A 112 6.33 1.19 5.70
N ALA A 113 6.98 1.69 4.66
CA ALA A 113 8.00 2.74 4.76
C ALA A 113 7.40 4.13 4.95
N SER A 114 6.22 4.40 4.38
CA SER A 114 5.49 5.68 4.45
C SER A 114 4.47 5.70 5.59
N TYR A 115 4.04 4.54 6.10
CA TYR A 115 3.03 4.42 7.14
C TYR A 115 3.65 4.47 8.55
N MET A 116 2.84 4.88 9.52
CA MET A 116 3.25 5.06 10.91
C MET A 116 3.42 3.70 11.61
N MET A 117 4.66 3.28 11.85
CA MET A 117 4.96 2.14 12.71
C MET A 117 5.43 2.65 14.08
N ASN A 118 4.75 2.23 15.15
CA ASN A 118 5.09 2.64 16.52
C ASN A 118 5.20 4.16 16.71
N GLY A 119 4.30 4.92 16.08
CA GLY A 119 4.28 6.38 16.20
C GLY A 119 5.32 7.13 15.36
N LYS A 120 6.09 6.45 14.50
CA LYS A 120 7.18 7.05 13.70
C LYS A 120 7.12 6.58 12.25
N VAL A 121 7.38 7.49 11.32
CA VAL A 121 7.46 7.18 9.88
C VAL A 121 8.92 6.92 9.50
N PRO A 122 9.28 5.73 9.01
CA PRO A 122 10.67 5.38 8.73
C PRO A 122 11.37 6.34 7.75
N LEU A 123 10.67 6.76 6.68
CA LEU A 123 11.23 7.70 5.70
C LEU A 123 11.55 9.08 6.30
N CYS A 124 10.72 9.56 7.21
CA CYS A 124 10.90 10.87 7.84
C CYS A 124 11.98 10.86 8.93
N ARG A 125 12.34 9.68 9.42
CA ARG A 125 13.26 9.54 10.54
C ARG A 125 14.73 9.71 10.18
N VAL A 126 15.12 9.44 8.94
CA VAL A 126 16.53 9.48 8.52
C VAL A 126 17.22 10.83 8.82
N PRO A 127 16.63 11.99 8.49
CA PRO A 127 17.25 13.28 8.82
C PRO A 127 17.39 13.50 10.33
N ASN A 128 16.39 13.11 11.13
CA ASN A 128 16.44 13.21 12.59
C ASN A 128 17.56 12.34 13.18
N LEU A 129 17.74 11.11 12.67
CA LEU A 129 18.82 10.21 13.07
C LEU A 129 20.20 10.76 12.72
N MET A 130 20.34 11.45 11.57
CA MET A 130 21.59 12.13 11.20
C MET A 130 21.93 13.25 12.21
N THR A 131 20.94 14.08 12.57
CA THR A 131 21.15 15.13 13.57
C THR A 131 21.46 14.56 14.96
N GLU A 132 20.82 13.46 15.36
CA GLU A 132 21.13 12.74 16.59
C GLU A 132 22.57 12.19 16.59
N LEU A 133 23.03 11.61 15.48
CA LEU A 133 24.41 11.13 15.33
C LEU A 133 25.42 12.27 15.46
N ILE A 134 25.22 13.38 14.74
CA ILE A 134 26.12 14.54 14.78
C ILE A 134 26.16 15.14 16.19
N ARG A 135 25.00 15.35 16.82
CA ARG A 135 24.90 15.85 18.18
C ARG A 135 25.65 14.97 19.18
N ASN A 136 25.37 13.65 19.17
CA ASN A 136 26.01 12.72 20.09
C ASN A 136 27.52 12.59 19.84
N ALA A 137 27.97 12.70 18.57
CA ALA A 137 29.40 12.74 18.25
C ALA A 137 30.09 14.00 18.80
N LEU A 138 29.44 15.15 18.70
CA LEU A 138 29.96 16.41 19.29
C LEU A 138 30.00 16.36 20.83
N CYS A 139 28.95 15.81 21.45
CA CYS A 139 28.93 15.59 22.90
C CYS A 139 30.01 14.60 23.35
N TYR A 140 30.19 13.50 22.58
CA TYR A 140 31.27 12.54 22.83
C TYR A 140 32.66 13.21 22.77
N ALA A 141 32.93 14.04 21.77
CA ALA A 141 34.18 14.79 21.66
C ALA A 141 34.36 15.77 22.83
N LEU A 142 33.30 16.52 23.16
CA LEU A 142 33.33 17.47 24.29
C LEU A 142 33.63 16.78 25.62
N PHE A 143 32.92 15.70 25.94
CA PHE A 143 33.13 14.96 27.20
C PHE A 143 34.46 14.21 27.20
N GLY A 144 34.89 13.70 26.02
CA GLY A 144 36.19 13.07 25.83
C GLY A 144 37.36 14.01 26.13
N THR A 145 37.29 15.29 25.70
CA THR A 145 38.33 16.30 26.07
C THR A 145 38.40 16.58 27.55
N ILE A 146 37.27 16.52 28.26
CA ILE A 146 37.23 16.71 29.73
C ILE A 146 37.85 15.50 30.43
N LEU A 147 37.46 14.28 30.01
CA LEU A 147 37.96 13.03 30.60
C LEU A 147 39.46 12.78 30.31
N SER A 148 39.95 13.20 29.13
CA SER A 148 41.36 13.05 28.75
C SER A 148 42.32 13.83 29.66
N ARG A 149 41.83 14.87 30.37
CA ARG A 149 42.63 15.65 31.35
C ARG A 149 42.93 14.88 32.61
N ILE A 150 42.10 13.88 32.98
CA ILE A 150 42.35 13.02 34.14
C ILE A 150 43.31 11.90 33.77
N SER A 151 42.88 11.10 32.78
CA SER A 151 43.64 9.94 32.33
C SER A 151 43.23 9.55 30.89
N PRO A 152 44.17 9.63 29.93
CA PRO A 152 43.93 9.12 28.60
C PRO A 152 43.58 7.61 28.59
N LEU A 153 44.12 6.85 29.57
CA LEU A 153 43.83 5.41 29.70
C LEU A 153 42.35 5.17 30.04
N LEU A 154 41.74 6.02 30.88
CA LEU A 154 40.32 5.94 31.21
C LEU A 154 39.44 6.15 29.97
N LEU A 155 39.79 7.11 29.11
CA LEU A 155 39.09 7.36 27.86
C LEU A 155 39.14 6.14 26.92
N VAL A 156 40.32 5.51 26.79
CA VAL A 156 40.49 4.28 25.97
C VAL A 156 39.65 3.14 26.56
N LEU A 157 39.65 2.96 27.87
CA LEU A 157 38.86 1.89 28.51
C LEU A 157 37.35 2.10 28.34
N LEU A 158 36.85 3.33 28.47
CA LEU A 158 35.45 3.66 28.23
C LEU A 158 35.04 3.42 26.77
N THR A 159 35.89 3.78 25.80
CA THR A 159 35.63 3.54 24.37
C THR A 159 35.66 2.06 24.02
N LEU A 160 36.60 1.29 24.60
CA LEU A 160 36.70 -0.16 24.39
C LEU A 160 35.45 -0.89 24.93
N ALA A 161 34.97 -0.51 26.10
CA ALA A 161 33.73 -1.05 26.68
C ALA A 161 32.51 -0.78 25.77
N ALA A 162 32.45 0.42 25.19
CA ALA A 162 31.38 0.75 24.23
C ALA A 162 31.49 -0.07 22.93
N LEU A 163 32.70 -0.39 22.47
CA LEU A 163 32.92 -1.25 21.32
C LEU A 163 32.43 -2.68 21.58
N VAL A 164 32.63 -3.21 22.80
CA VAL A 164 32.08 -4.53 23.18
C VAL A 164 30.55 -4.52 23.10
N ASN A 165 29.89 -3.48 23.63
CA ASN A 165 28.45 -3.32 23.50
C ASN A 165 28.01 -3.29 22.02
N LEU A 166 28.70 -2.54 21.18
CA LEU A 166 28.44 -2.51 19.74
C LEU A 166 28.50 -3.91 19.09
N LEU A 167 29.47 -4.72 19.49
CA LEU A 167 29.60 -6.10 18.96
C LEU A 167 28.44 -6.99 19.43
N CYS A 168 28.00 -6.87 20.68
CA CYS A 168 26.86 -7.59 21.21
C CYS A 168 25.56 -7.22 20.46
N VAL A 169 25.33 -5.92 20.24
CA VAL A 169 24.16 -5.44 19.49
C VAL A 169 24.21 -5.90 18.03
N ARG A 170 25.37 -5.86 17.38
CA ARG A 170 25.54 -6.38 16.02
C ARG A 170 25.26 -7.88 15.93
N ALA A 171 25.74 -8.68 16.87
CA ALA A 171 25.49 -10.11 16.91
C ALA A 171 23.99 -10.42 17.06
N TYR A 172 23.30 -9.67 17.93
CA TYR A 172 21.85 -9.76 18.09
C TYR A 172 21.11 -9.40 16.80
N ASN A 173 21.41 -8.25 16.20
CA ASN A 173 20.76 -7.79 14.97
C ASN A 173 21.00 -8.77 13.79
N ARG A 174 22.19 -9.32 13.68
CA ARG A 174 22.50 -10.34 12.65
C ARG A 174 21.65 -11.60 12.81
N TYR A 175 21.45 -12.04 14.06
CA TYR A 175 20.60 -13.20 14.33
C TYR A 175 19.12 -12.90 14.08
N GLU A 176 18.63 -11.75 14.52
CA GLU A 176 17.25 -11.30 14.25
C GLU A 176 17.01 -11.27 12.73
N TYR A 177 17.94 -10.68 11.97
CA TYR A 177 17.82 -10.59 10.53
C TYR A 177 17.80 -11.96 9.85
N ALA A 178 18.67 -12.88 10.26
CA ALA A 178 18.73 -14.23 9.71
C ALA A 178 17.44 -15.04 9.99
N SER A 179 16.76 -14.77 11.10
CA SER A 179 15.52 -15.48 11.50
C SER A 179 14.23 -14.78 11.06
N ARG A 180 14.30 -13.63 10.39
CA ARG A 180 13.11 -12.86 9.96
C ARG A 180 12.20 -13.61 9.00
N GLY A 181 12.75 -14.48 8.14
CA GLY A 181 11.97 -15.27 7.18
C GLY A 181 10.93 -16.15 7.88
N GLU A 182 11.32 -16.88 8.92
CA GLU A 182 10.44 -17.73 9.72
C GLU A 182 9.31 -16.93 10.36
N ARG A 183 9.64 -15.80 10.98
CA ARG A 183 8.64 -14.91 11.61
C ARG A 183 7.68 -14.30 10.62
N THR A 184 8.18 -13.90 9.45
CA THR A 184 7.34 -13.27 8.41
C THR A 184 6.28 -14.23 7.92
N ASP A 185 6.60 -15.51 7.78
CA ASP A 185 5.66 -16.53 7.33
C ASP A 185 4.58 -16.80 8.40
N ILE A 186 4.98 -17.00 9.65
CA ILE A 186 4.07 -17.16 10.79
C ILE A 186 3.17 -15.92 10.91
N GLY A 187 3.72 -14.72 10.89
CA GLY A 187 2.98 -13.47 11.00
C GLY A 187 2.00 -13.24 9.84
N ARG A 188 2.33 -13.69 8.63
CA ARG A 188 1.42 -13.65 7.47
C ARG A 188 0.22 -14.57 7.69
N ARG A 189 0.45 -15.81 8.11
CA ARG A 189 -0.61 -16.77 8.40
C ARG A 189 -1.50 -16.31 9.55
N LEU A 190 -0.91 -15.77 10.61
CA LEU A 190 -1.64 -15.25 11.76
C LEU A 190 -2.57 -14.09 11.37
N ARG A 191 -2.06 -13.13 10.58
CA ARG A 191 -2.87 -12.02 10.06
C ARG A 191 -3.98 -12.50 9.15
N TYR A 192 -3.72 -13.51 8.32
CA TYR A 192 -4.74 -14.08 7.44
C TYR A 192 -5.89 -14.70 8.24
N VAL A 193 -5.59 -15.53 9.25
CA VAL A 193 -6.60 -16.15 10.11
C VAL A 193 -7.38 -15.09 10.89
N SER A 194 -6.68 -14.09 11.48
CA SER A 194 -7.31 -13.00 12.23
C SER A 194 -8.21 -12.15 11.34
N LYS A 195 -7.77 -11.79 10.13
CA LYS A 195 -8.56 -11.00 9.19
C LYS A 195 -9.83 -11.74 8.77
N ASN A 196 -9.72 -13.03 8.39
CA ASN A 196 -10.90 -13.82 7.99
C ASN A 196 -11.86 -14.07 9.16
N ALA A 197 -11.35 -14.26 10.37
CA ALA A 197 -12.21 -14.42 11.55
C ALA A 197 -13.00 -13.15 11.90
N ALA A 198 -12.48 -11.97 11.56
CA ALA A 198 -13.13 -10.67 11.78
C ALA A 198 -13.93 -10.18 10.57
N ASP A 199 -13.86 -10.86 9.42
CA ASP A 199 -14.56 -10.46 8.20
C ASP A 199 -16.07 -10.71 8.34
N PHE A 200 -16.86 -9.66 8.12
CA PHE A 200 -18.32 -9.75 8.14
C PHE A 200 -18.86 -10.72 7.08
N ALA A 201 -18.25 -10.76 5.90
CA ALA A 201 -18.66 -11.67 4.83
C ALA A 201 -18.51 -13.15 5.22
N ALA A 202 -17.47 -13.49 6.01
CA ALA A 202 -17.24 -14.82 6.52
C ALA A 202 -18.10 -15.18 7.75
N ALA A 203 -18.73 -14.18 8.37
CA ALA A 203 -19.41 -14.38 9.67
C ALA A 203 -20.54 -15.40 9.65
N LYS A 204 -21.29 -15.51 8.53
CA LYS A 204 -22.34 -16.50 8.30
C LYS A 204 -21.79 -17.92 8.22
N ASP A 205 -20.72 -18.11 7.45
CA ASP A 205 -20.11 -19.43 7.23
C ASP A 205 -19.44 -19.95 8.50
N ILE A 206 -18.76 -19.06 9.24
CA ILE A 206 -18.16 -19.39 10.55
C ILE A 206 -19.22 -19.94 11.52
N ARG A 207 -20.44 -19.38 11.52
CA ARG A 207 -21.52 -19.80 12.41
C ARG A 207 -22.19 -21.09 11.94
N ILE A 208 -22.54 -21.19 10.65
CA ILE A 208 -23.26 -22.34 10.09
C ILE A 208 -22.38 -23.60 10.10
N TYR A 209 -21.12 -23.45 9.72
CA TYR A 209 -20.20 -24.60 9.67
C TYR A 209 -19.43 -24.83 10.99
N GLY A 210 -19.73 -24.08 12.07
CA GLY A 210 -19.10 -24.25 13.36
C GLY A 210 -17.58 -24.02 13.37
N MET A 211 -17.07 -23.15 12.48
CA MET A 211 -15.63 -22.96 12.25
C MET A 211 -14.91 -22.25 13.40
N ALA A 212 -15.64 -21.71 14.39
CA ALA A 212 -15.06 -20.88 15.46
C ALA A 212 -13.98 -21.63 16.28
N THR A 213 -14.20 -22.91 16.58
CA THR A 213 -13.23 -23.73 17.33
C THR A 213 -11.96 -23.97 16.50
N TRP A 214 -12.12 -24.37 15.25
CA TRP A 214 -11.00 -24.59 14.33
C TRP A 214 -10.16 -23.31 14.12
N LEU A 215 -10.81 -22.16 13.87
CA LEU A 215 -10.10 -20.89 13.71
C LEU A 215 -9.34 -20.49 14.98
N ARG A 216 -9.94 -20.69 16.16
CA ARG A 216 -9.31 -20.41 17.45
C ARG A 216 -8.11 -21.32 17.71
N GLU A 217 -8.21 -22.61 17.43
CA GLU A 217 -7.12 -23.56 17.57
C GLU A 217 -5.97 -23.20 16.61
N THR A 218 -6.29 -22.96 15.32
CA THR A 218 -5.29 -22.53 14.32
C THR A 218 -4.59 -21.23 14.73
N PHE A 219 -5.35 -20.24 15.20
CA PHE A 219 -4.80 -18.98 15.72
C PHE A 219 -3.90 -19.22 16.92
N SER A 220 -4.36 -20.04 17.88
CA SER A 220 -3.60 -20.38 19.09
C SER A 220 -2.28 -21.08 18.78
N ASP A 221 -2.28 -22.01 17.82
CA ASP A 221 -1.06 -22.72 17.41
C ASP A 221 -0.06 -21.79 16.70
N LEU A 222 -0.53 -20.94 15.80
CA LEU A 222 0.30 -19.93 15.16
C LEU A 222 0.84 -18.92 16.18
N PHE A 223 0.02 -18.51 17.14
CA PHE A 223 0.42 -17.61 18.22
C PHE A 223 1.48 -18.25 19.13
N ARG A 224 1.35 -19.55 19.45
CA ARG A 224 2.38 -20.30 20.19
C ARG A 224 3.71 -20.33 19.42
N GLN A 225 3.67 -20.53 18.10
CA GLN A 225 4.86 -20.52 17.26
C GLN A 225 5.54 -19.13 17.25
N ASP A 226 4.77 -18.04 17.10
CA ASP A 226 5.29 -16.66 17.17
C ASP A 226 5.88 -16.34 18.55
N THR A 227 5.18 -16.78 19.61
CA THR A 227 5.64 -16.62 21.00
C THR A 227 6.92 -17.41 21.27
N ALA A 228 7.03 -18.63 20.78
CA ALA A 228 8.23 -19.45 20.91
C ALA A 228 9.42 -18.84 20.15
N TRP A 229 9.19 -18.28 18.96
CA TRP A 229 10.19 -17.54 18.21
C TRP A 229 10.64 -16.29 18.99
N SER A 230 9.69 -15.50 19.48
CA SER A 230 9.94 -14.30 20.27
C SER A 230 10.70 -14.62 21.57
N ALA A 231 10.37 -15.73 22.23
CA ALA A 231 11.08 -16.19 23.43
C ALA A 231 12.55 -16.57 23.13
N ARG A 232 12.81 -17.25 22.00
CA ARG A 232 14.18 -17.57 21.57
C ARG A 232 15.00 -16.28 21.32
N LEU A 233 14.40 -15.29 20.66
CA LEU A 233 15.02 -14.00 20.40
C LEU A 233 15.26 -13.22 21.70
N ASN A 234 14.25 -13.11 22.56
CA ASN A 234 14.33 -12.41 23.85
C ASN A 234 15.36 -13.02 24.80
N ARG A 235 15.51 -14.36 24.79
CA ARG A 235 16.55 -15.04 25.58
C ARG A 235 17.97 -14.60 25.16
N ARG A 236 18.22 -14.45 23.85
CA ARG A 236 19.50 -13.95 23.34
C ARG A 236 19.71 -12.48 23.67
N LEU A 237 18.64 -11.67 23.56
CA LEU A 237 18.67 -10.27 23.97
C LEU A 237 18.99 -10.13 25.46
N LEU A 238 18.39 -10.97 26.31
CA LEU A 238 18.64 -11.00 27.74
C LEU A 238 20.11 -11.32 28.03
N LEU A 239 20.68 -12.34 27.37
CA LEU A 239 22.10 -12.67 27.53
C LEU A 239 23.00 -11.51 27.10
N GLY A 240 22.70 -10.86 25.98
CA GLY A 240 23.41 -9.65 25.55
C GLY A 240 23.33 -8.51 26.57
N ARG A 241 22.13 -8.27 27.15
CA ARG A 241 21.94 -7.25 28.19
C ARG A 241 22.66 -7.59 29.51
N LEU A 242 22.75 -8.87 29.87
CA LEU A 242 23.54 -9.28 31.05
C LEU A 242 25.04 -9.03 30.84
N VAL A 243 25.57 -9.31 29.67
CA VAL A 243 26.95 -8.98 29.31
C VAL A 243 27.17 -7.46 29.36
N ASP A 244 26.26 -6.68 28.80
CA ASP A 244 26.31 -5.21 28.82
C ASP A 244 26.28 -4.66 30.26
N LEU A 245 25.40 -5.23 31.11
CA LEU A 245 25.36 -4.85 32.55
C LEU A 245 26.69 -5.11 33.26
N LEU A 246 27.34 -6.24 33.02
CA LEU A 246 28.64 -6.56 33.57
C LEU A 246 29.72 -5.60 33.06
N VAL A 247 29.71 -5.28 31.79
CA VAL A 247 30.64 -4.32 31.17
C VAL A 247 30.42 -2.92 31.76
N ILE A 248 29.18 -2.47 31.95
CA ILE A 248 28.84 -1.21 32.59
C ILE A 248 29.34 -1.20 34.04
N LEU A 249 29.11 -2.26 34.83
CA LEU A 249 29.54 -2.35 36.20
C LEU A 249 31.08 -2.27 36.35
N LEU A 250 31.81 -2.99 35.50
CA LEU A 250 33.26 -2.98 35.49
C LEU A 250 33.81 -1.63 35.02
N ARG A 251 33.21 -1.05 34.00
CA ARG A 251 33.60 0.25 33.43
C ARG A 251 33.35 1.39 34.41
N ASP A 252 32.08 1.56 34.82
CA ASP A 252 31.69 2.70 35.67
C ASP A 252 32.19 2.52 37.11
N GLY A 253 32.10 1.28 37.62
CA GLY A 253 32.66 0.94 38.93
C GLY A 253 34.17 1.16 39.01
N GLY A 254 34.92 0.74 37.99
CA GLY A 254 36.36 0.99 37.90
C GLY A 254 36.70 2.47 37.76
N ALA A 255 35.96 3.21 36.94
CA ALA A 255 36.12 4.64 36.73
C ALA A 255 35.81 5.43 38.03
N TYR A 256 34.72 5.09 38.71
CA TYR A 256 34.36 5.74 39.97
C TYR A 256 35.33 5.38 41.12
N ALA A 257 35.80 4.14 41.17
CA ALA A 257 36.84 3.75 42.14
C ALA A 257 38.14 4.54 41.96
N LEU A 258 38.56 4.74 40.69
CA LEU A 258 39.69 5.58 40.36
C LEU A 258 39.50 7.03 40.84
N LEU A 259 38.35 7.64 40.52
CA LEU A 259 38.02 8.99 40.96
C LEU A 259 38.02 9.12 42.50
N LEU A 260 37.48 8.12 43.19
CA LEU A 260 37.44 8.10 44.65
C LEU A 260 38.87 8.03 45.26
N VAL A 261 39.73 7.18 44.69
CA VAL A 261 41.13 7.08 45.12
C VAL A 261 41.87 8.42 44.93
N MET A 262 41.69 9.09 43.79
CA MET A 262 42.29 10.40 43.50
C MET A 262 41.75 11.48 44.44
N ALA A 263 40.44 11.47 44.74
CA ALA A 263 39.83 12.40 45.70
C ALA A 263 40.36 12.20 47.12
N VAL A 264 40.49 10.95 47.62
CA VAL A 264 41.06 10.64 48.95
C VAL A 264 42.52 11.01 49.03
N ARG A 265 43.27 10.91 47.92
CA ARG A 265 44.68 11.38 47.89
C ARG A 265 44.82 12.91 47.82
N GLY A 266 43.73 13.64 47.72
CA GLY A 266 43.77 15.10 47.60
C GLY A 266 44.17 15.60 46.17
N GLU A 267 44.23 14.74 45.20
CA GLU A 267 44.59 15.05 43.80
C GLU A 267 43.44 15.74 43.04
N LEU A 268 42.20 15.64 43.55
CA LEU A 268 41.00 16.23 42.96
C LEU A 268 40.28 17.14 43.95
N ARG A 269 39.83 18.28 43.45
CA ARG A 269 38.94 19.17 44.19
C ARG A 269 37.50 18.60 44.20
N PRO A 270 36.66 18.93 45.17
CA PRO A 270 35.28 18.43 45.23
C PRO A 270 34.44 18.77 43.99
N ASP A 271 34.61 19.97 43.44
CA ASP A 271 33.95 20.41 42.20
C ASP A 271 34.41 19.61 40.96
N GLU A 272 35.71 19.32 40.89
CA GLU A 272 36.28 18.48 39.83
C GLU A 272 35.80 17.04 39.93
N PHE A 273 35.70 16.48 41.13
CA PHE A 273 35.16 15.15 41.36
C PHE A 273 33.72 15.03 40.79
N VAL A 274 32.84 15.98 41.10
CA VAL A 274 31.45 16.00 40.59
C VAL A 274 31.41 16.18 39.09
N LEU A 275 32.28 17.04 38.55
CA LEU A 275 32.38 17.23 37.09
C LEU A 275 32.75 15.92 36.37
N TYR A 276 33.79 15.24 36.84
CA TYR A 276 34.26 14.01 36.20
C TYR A 276 33.32 12.83 36.40
N PHE A 277 32.69 12.73 37.59
CA PHE A 277 31.65 11.74 37.85
C PHE A 277 30.48 11.86 36.86
N SER A 278 29.99 13.08 36.66
CA SER A 278 28.93 13.36 35.68
C SER A 278 29.41 13.14 34.25
N ALA A 279 30.68 13.45 33.94
CA ALA A 279 31.24 13.24 32.61
C ALA A 279 31.34 11.76 32.21
N ILE A 280 31.72 10.86 33.14
CA ILE A 280 31.77 9.41 32.88
C ILE A 280 30.39 8.87 32.52
N SER A 281 29.36 9.22 33.29
CA SER A 281 27.98 8.78 33.05
C SER A 281 27.46 9.28 31.70
N GLY A 282 27.65 10.57 31.38
CA GLY A 282 27.22 11.17 30.11
C GLY A 282 27.94 10.58 28.90
N PHE A 283 29.25 10.37 29.00
CA PHE A 283 30.07 9.82 27.91
C PHE A 283 29.58 8.47 27.43
N ALA A 284 29.22 7.58 28.34
CA ALA A 284 28.67 6.28 28.04
C ALA A 284 27.32 6.36 27.30
N THR A 285 26.47 7.28 27.71
CA THR A 285 25.15 7.51 27.12
C THR A 285 25.26 7.97 25.67
N PHE A 286 26.20 8.86 25.35
CA PHE A 286 26.37 9.36 23.97
C PHE A 286 26.79 8.27 23.00
N ILE A 287 27.69 7.36 23.42
CA ILE A 287 28.07 6.22 22.57
C ILE A 287 26.86 5.28 22.34
N GLY A 288 26.12 4.95 23.41
CA GLY A 288 24.90 4.13 23.29
C GLY A 288 23.88 4.73 22.33
N ASN A 289 23.65 6.03 22.44
CA ASN A 289 22.75 6.75 21.53
C ASN A 289 23.26 6.76 20.07
N MET A 290 24.57 6.91 19.85
CA MET A 290 25.15 6.83 18.50
C MET A 290 24.95 5.44 17.89
N ILE A 291 25.19 4.37 18.65
CA ILE A 291 24.98 2.99 18.20
C ILE A 291 23.50 2.75 17.85
N SER A 292 22.59 3.19 18.72
CA SER A 292 21.16 3.07 18.51
C SER A 292 20.70 3.83 17.25
N ALA A 293 21.11 5.09 17.11
CA ALA A 293 20.78 5.92 15.95
C ALA A 293 21.33 5.31 14.64
N TRP A 294 22.54 4.75 14.67
CA TRP A 294 23.12 4.06 13.52
C TRP A 294 22.32 2.82 13.10
N ASN A 295 21.92 1.98 14.06
CA ASN A 295 21.11 0.80 13.79
C ASN A 295 19.73 1.16 13.26
N GLU A 296 19.07 2.17 13.85
CA GLU A 296 17.80 2.69 13.34
C GLU A 296 17.96 3.24 11.91
N MET A 297 19.05 3.93 11.62
CA MET A 297 19.35 4.48 10.30
C MET A 297 19.52 3.38 9.24
N GLN A 298 20.21 2.28 9.56
CA GLN A 298 20.31 1.13 8.67
C GLN A 298 18.93 0.52 8.36
N THR A 299 18.09 0.35 9.38
CA THR A 299 16.72 -0.16 9.19
C THR A 299 15.86 0.78 8.36
N ALA A 300 15.94 2.08 8.61
CA ALA A 300 15.23 3.09 7.83
C ALA A 300 15.72 3.13 6.37
N SER A 301 17.02 2.99 6.13
CA SER A 301 17.62 2.97 4.79
C SER A 301 17.07 1.83 3.92
N LEU A 302 16.87 0.64 4.49
CA LEU A 302 16.26 -0.48 3.77
C LEU A 302 14.83 -0.16 3.34
N LYS A 303 14.03 0.46 4.22
CA LYS A 303 12.67 0.88 3.90
C LYS A 303 12.62 2.00 2.87
N VAL A 304 13.57 2.94 2.93
CA VAL A 304 13.73 3.96 1.88
C VAL A 304 14.03 3.32 0.53
N SER A 305 14.86 2.28 0.51
CA SER A 305 15.16 1.53 -0.71
C SER A 305 13.93 0.84 -1.29
N ASP A 306 13.11 0.18 -0.47
CA ASP A 306 11.86 -0.46 -0.90
C ASP A 306 10.88 0.56 -1.50
N TYR A 307 10.70 1.71 -0.86
CA TYR A 307 9.86 2.81 -1.36
C TYR A 307 10.37 3.33 -2.70
N ARG A 308 11.69 3.56 -2.79
CA ARG A 308 12.34 4.05 -4.00
C ARG A 308 12.21 3.07 -5.15
N GLN A 309 12.45 1.77 -4.91
CA GLN A 309 12.29 0.72 -5.92
C GLN A 309 10.86 0.69 -6.47
N PHE A 310 9.84 0.88 -5.62
CA PHE A 310 8.46 0.96 -6.08
C PHE A 310 8.20 2.21 -6.93
N MET A 311 8.71 3.37 -6.50
CA MET A 311 8.54 4.63 -7.23
C MET A 311 9.29 4.65 -8.58
N GLU A 312 10.36 3.89 -8.72
CA GLU A 312 11.15 3.76 -9.95
C GLU A 312 10.57 2.74 -10.95
N LEU A 313 9.53 1.98 -10.57
CA LEU A 313 8.85 1.11 -11.54
C LEU A 313 8.24 1.94 -12.67
N PRO A 314 8.23 1.43 -13.90
CA PRO A 314 7.64 2.16 -15.04
C PRO A 314 6.14 2.38 -14.81
N ASP A 315 5.66 3.58 -15.15
CA ASP A 315 4.24 3.94 -15.00
C ASP A 315 3.38 3.36 -16.12
N THR A 316 3.93 3.35 -17.32
CA THR A 316 3.21 2.91 -18.52
C THR A 316 4.16 2.20 -19.47
N ASP A 317 3.68 1.16 -20.14
CA ASP A 317 4.34 0.60 -21.32
C ASP A 317 4.00 1.42 -22.59
N GLY A 318 3.15 2.45 -22.48
CA GLY A 318 2.68 3.28 -23.62
C GLY A 318 3.30 4.67 -23.64
N THR A 319 4.32 4.87 -24.44
CA THR A 319 4.81 6.18 -24.86
C THR A 319 4.08 6.66 -26.13
N GLY A 320 2.90 6.13 -26.40
CA GLY A 320 2.12 6.45 -27.59
C GLY A 320 1.82 7.94 -27.72
N THR A 321 1.86 8.45 -28.94
CA THR A 321 1.58 9.85 -29.29
C THR A 321 0.27 10.02 -30.03
N ALA A 322 -0.36 8.92 -30.47
CA ALA A 322 -1.62 8.96 -31.19
C ALA A 322 -2.77 9.39 -30.25
N HIS A 323 -3.57 10.32 -30.74
CA HIS A 323 -4.75 10.83 -30.04
C HIS A 323 -6.02 10.15 -30.54
N ALA A 324 -6.90 9.75 -29.63
CA ALA A 324 -8.15 9.09 -29.94
C ALA A 324 -9.29 10.05 -30.39
N ALA A 325 -9.04 11.34 -30.46
CA ALA A 325 -10.10 12.34 -30.76
C ALA A 325 -10.91 11.98 -32.02
N ASN A 326 -10.23 11.60 -33.11
CA ASN A 326 -10.88 11.22 -34.38
C ASN A 326 -11.63 9.88 -34.31
N HIS A 327 -11.34 9.03 -33.34
CA HIS A 327 -11.93 7.71 -33.17
C HIS A 327 -13.10 7.69 -32.16
N ARG A 328 -13.44 8.84 -31.57
CA ARG A 328 -14.56 8.97 -30.61
C ARG A 328 -15.87 9.39 -31.28
N GLU A 329 -15.80 9.98 -32.46
CA GLU A 329 -16.96 10.51 -33.19
C GLU A 329 -17.72 9.44 -33.98
N HIS A 330 -17.12 8.28 -34.21
CA HIS A 330 -17.73 7.15 -34.90
C HIS A 330 -17.38 5.83 -34.22
N ALA A 331 -18.17 4.79 -34.50
CA ALA A 331 -17.85 3.45 -34.03
C ALA A 331 -16.60 2.94 -34.76
N PRO A 332 -15.49 2.61 -34.03
CA PRO A 332 -14.25 2.18 -34.67
C PRO A 332 -14.29 0.70 -35.09
N GLU A 333 -13.50 0.35 -36.13
CA GLU A 333 -13.12 -1.02 -36.40
C GLU A 333 -12.00 -1.47 -35.48
N ILE A 334 -12.08 -2.69 -34.93
CA ILE A 334 -11.07 -3.25 -34.02
C ILE A 334 -10.56 -4.56 -34.60
N THR A 335 -9.25 -4.66 -34.82
CA THR A 335 -8.61 -5.85 -35.38
C THR A 335 -7.62 -6.45 -34.40
N PHE A 336 -7.78 -7.73 -34.09
CA PHE A 336 -6.79 -8.58 -33.48
C PHE A 336 -6.03 -9.31 -34.58
N ASP A 337 -4.73 -9.12 -34.67
CA ASP A 337 -3.85 -9.67 -35.69
C ASP A 337 -2.88 -10.64 -35.05
N HIS A 338 -3.17 -11.96 -35.12
CA HIS A 338 -2.40 -13.07 -34.54
C HIS A 338 -2.03 -12.85 -33.06
N VAL A 339 -2.98 -12.36 -32.26
CA VAL A 339 -2.77 -12.00 -30.87
C VAL A 339 -2.67 -13.23 -30.00
N SER A 340 -1.53 -13.36 -29.28
CA SER A 340 -1.35 -14.36 -28.23
C SER A 340 -1.08 -13.69 -26.89
N PHE A 341 -1.50 -14.33 -25.81
CA PHE A 341 -1.28 -13.84 -24.47
C PHE A 341 -1.01 -14.94 -23.46
N ARG A 342 0.00 -14.71 -22.60
CA ARG A 342 0.37 -15.57 -21.48
C ARG A 342 0.44 -14.78 -20.19
N TYR A 343 -0.20 -15.28 -19.14
CA TYR A 343 -0.03 -14.73 -17.80
C TYR A 343 1.37 -14.98 -17.27
N ASP A 344 1.88 -14.06 -16.46
CA ASP A 344 3.20 -14.18 -15.84
C ASP A 344 3.29 -15.46 -14.98
N GLY A 345 4.30 -16.30 -15.26
CA GLY A 345 4.47 -17.59 -14.58
C GLY A 345 3.60 -18.74 -15.08
N ALA A 346 2.73 -18.54 -16.09
CA ALA A 346 1.95 -19.62 -16.69
C ALA A 346 2.80 -20.46 -17.64
N ALA A 347 2.54 -21.78 -17.68
CA ALA A 347 3.26 -22.71 -18.56
C ALA A 347 2.81 -22.60 -20.03
N HIS A 348 1.56 -22.23 -20.26
CA HIS A 348 0.94 -22.18 -21.59
C HIS A 348 0.28 -20.84 -21.85
N ASP A 349 0.08 -20.51 -23.12
CA ASP A 349 -0.68 -19.34 -23.53
C ASP A 349 -2.16 -19.51 -23.16
N THR A 350 -2.75 -18.44 -22.65
CA THR A 350 -4.19 -18.38 -22.37
C THR A 350 -4.98 -18.05 -23.64
N LEU A 351 -4.38 -17.26 -24.52
CA LEU A 351 -4.88 -16.99 -25.87
C LEU A 351 -3.75 -17.24 -26.85
N HIS A 352 -4.04 -17.88 -27.99
CA HIS A 352 -3.05 -18.17 -29.02
C HIS A 352 -3.61 -17.83 -30.41
N GLU A 353 -2.84 -17.05 -31.17
CA GLU A 353 -3.07 -16.68 -32.57
C GLU A 353 -4.50 -16.18 -32.86
N ILE A 354 -5.05 -15.39 -31.92
CA ILE A 354 -6.38 -14.80 -32.12
C ILE A 354 -6.33 -13.80 -33.28
N SER A 355 -7.06 -14.12 -34.36
CA SER A 355 -7.30 -13.23 -35.51
C SER A 355 -8.79 -12.96 -35.59
N LEU A 356 -9.19 -11.74 -35.20
CA LEU A 356 -10.59 -11.33 -35.08
C LEU A 356 -10.74 -9.87 -35.48
N THR A 357 -11.71 -9.56 -36.33
CA THR A 357 -12.07 -8.16 -36.64
C THR A 357 -13.48 -7.88 -36.15
N LEU A 358 -13.65 -6.88 -35.32
CA LEU A 358 -14.94 -6.29 -34.95
C LEU A 358 -15.17 -5.11 -35.90
N ARG A 359 -16.15 -5.21 -36.78
CA ARG A 359 -16.45 -4.14 -37.75
C ARG A 359 -17.06 -2.93 -37.06
N ALA A 360 -16.90 -1.77 -37.63
CA ALA A 360 -17.51 -0.54 -37.14
C ALA A 360 -19.02 -0.68 -36.93
N GLY A 361 -19.51 -0.46 -35.73
CA GLY A 361 -20.93 -0.59 -35.38
C GLY A 361 -21.45 -2.02 -35.26
N GLU A 362 -20.60 -3.04 -35.35
CA GLU A 362 -21.01 -4.46 -35.24
C GLU A 362 -21.17 -4.86 -33.77
N HIS A 363 -22.18 -5.70 -33.50
CA HIS A 363 -22.41 -6.31 -32.18
C HIS A 363 -21.97 -7.77 -32.22
N VAL A 364 -20.84 -8.07 -31.56
CA VAL A 364 -20.26 -9.42 -31.54
C VAL A 364 -20.47 -10.08 -30.20
N ALA A 365 -21.01 -11.28 -30.17
CA ALA A 365 -21.07 -12.12 -28.98
C ALA A 365 -19.84 -13.02 -28.90
N LEU A 366 -19.17 -13.02 -27.77
CA LEU A 366 -18.06 -13.91 -27.44
C LEU A 366 -18.54 -14.98 -26.47
N VAL A 367 -18.58 -16.23 -26.94
CA VAL A 367 -19.05 -17.37 -26.16
C VAL A 367 -17.95 -18.42 -25.97
N GLY A 368 -18.14 -19.35 -25.04
CA GLY A 368 -17.20 -20.43 -24.78
C GLY A 368 -17.25 -20.90 -23.32
N LEU A 369 -16.64 -22.03 -23.06
CA LEU A 369 -16.57 -22.60 -21.72
C LEU A 369 -15.77 -21.72 -20.73
N ASN A 370 -15.92 -22.01 -19.43
CA ASN A 370 -15.11 -21.35 -18.40
C ASN A 370 -13.64 -21.65 -18.62
N GLY A 371 -12.79 -20.62 -18.54
CA GLY A 371 -11.36 -20.75 -18.79
C GLY A 371 -10.95 -20.66 -20.27
N ALA A 372 -11.88 -20.51 -21.22
CA ALA A 372 -11.55 -20.38 -22.66
C ALA A 372 -10.79 -19.09 -23.02
N GLY A 373 -10.62 -18.14 -22.10
CA GLY A 373 -9.88 -16.89 -22.35
C GLY A 373 -10.74 -15.64 -22.61
N LYS A 374 -12.07 -15.71 -22.49
CA LYS A 374 -13.00 -14.60 -22.80
C LYS A 374 -12.67 -13.30 -22.05
N THR A 375 -12.60 -13.35 -20.73
CA THR A 375 -12.25 -12.18 -19.90
C THR A 375 -10.82 -11.69 -20.17
N THR A 376 -9.92 -12.58 -20.56
CA THR A 376 -8.55 -12.21 -20.97
C THR A 376 -8.58 -11.40 -22.26
N LEU A 377 -9.39 -11.81 -23.24
CA LEU A 377 -9.57 -11.06 -24.49
C LEU A 377 -10.12 -9.66 -24.23
N VAL A 378 -11.11 -9.53 -23.33
CA VAL A 378 -11.64 -8.21 -22.90
C VAL A 378 -10.57 -7.35 -22.23
N LYS A 379 -9.76 -7.91 -21.36
CA LYS A 379 -8.68 -7.16 -20.70
C LYS A 379 -7.64 -6.66 -21.70
N LEU A 380 -7.33 -7.46 -22.73
CA LEU A 380 -6.46 -7.05 -23.84
C LEU A 380 -7.12 -5.95 -24.68
N LEU A 381 -8.39 -6.12 -25.03
CA LEU A 381 -9.17 -5.14 -25.79
C LEU A 381 -9.22 -3.78 -25.08
N CYS A 382 -9.47 -3.78 -23.77
CA CYS A 382 -9.53 -2.55 -22.96
C CYS A 382 -8.14 -1.97 -22.63
N GLY A 383 -7.04 -2.57 -23.13
CA GLY A 383 -5.67 -2.08 -22.85
C GLY A 383 -5.22 -2.26 -21.41
N LEU A 384 -5.86 -3.15 -20.63
CA LEU A 384 -5.41 -3.51 -19.28
C LEU A 384 -4.20 -4.44 -19.31
N TYR A 385 -4.07 -5.23 -20.40
CA TYR A 385 -2.91 -6.08 -20.70
C TYR A 385 -2.36 -5.75 -22.07
N ALA A 386 -1.06 -5.98 -22.23
CA ALA A 386 -0.40 -5.98 -23.53
C ALA A 386 -0.32 -7.41 -24.08
N PRO A 387 -0.53 -7.65 -25.38
CA PRO A 387 -0.36 -8.97 -25.97
C PRO A 387 1.09 -9.45 -25.86
N THR A 388 1.30 -10.75 -25.70
CA THR A 388 2.64 -11.36 -25.70
C THR A 388 3.23 -11.39 -27.12
N SER A 389 2.36 -11.59 -28.12
CA SER A 389 2.69 -11.50 -29.56
C SER A 389 1.46 -11.08 -30.34
N GLY A 390 1.63 -10.63 -31.57
CA GLY A 390 0.59 -10.06 -32.39
C GLY A 390 0.28 -8.59 -32.07
N THR A 391 -0.75 -8.03 -32.70
CA THR A 391 -1.07 -6.60 -32.57
C THR A 391 -2.58 -6.38 -32.52
N ILE A 392 -3.03 -5.51 -31.62
CA ILE A 392 -4.42 -5.01 -31.61
C ILE A 392 -4.41 -3.63 -32.29
N ARG A 393 -5.34 -3.40 -33.21
CA ARG A 393 -5.47 -2.15 -33.96
C ARG A 393 -6.86 -1.56 -33.81
N ILE A 394 -6.93 -0.24 -33.75
CA ILE A 394 -8.17 0.55 -33.79
C ILE A 394 -8.12 1.40 -35.07
N ASP A 395 -9.04 1.18 -36.00
CA ASP A 395 -9.04 1.82 -37.33
C ASP A 395 -7.66 1.76 -38.01
N GLY A 396 -7.00 0.60 -37.93
CA GLY A 396 -5.65 0.37 -38.48
C GLY A 396 -4.49 0.88 -37.63
N VAL A 397 -4.70 1.70 -36.61
CA VAL A 397 -3.66 2.23 -35.72
C VAL A 397 -3.38 1.22 -34.59
N PRO A 398 -2.13 0.80 -34.36
CA PRO A 398 -1.78 -0.09 -33.25
C PRO A 398 -2.16 0.49 -31.88
N ALA A 399 -2.76 -0.33 -31.01
CA ALA A 399 -3.17 0.08 -29.66
C ALA A 399 -2.02 0.65 -28.83
N ALA A 400 -0.79 0.17 -29.03
CA ALA A 400 0.41 0.63 -28.36
C ALA A 400 0.84 2.06 -28.76
N GLU A 401 0.36 2.58 -29.88
CA GLU A 401 0.67 3.94 -30.34
C GLU A 401 -0.23 5.01 -29.73
N PHE A 402 -1.36 4.62 -29.13
CA PHE A 402 -2.25 5.56 -28.45
C PHE A 402 -1.70 5.96 -27.07
N ARG A 403 -1.98 7.21 -26.68
CA ARG A 403 -1.87 7.61 -25.28
C ARG A 403 -2.88 6.78 -24.47
N ARG A 404 -2.46 6.32 -23.30
CA ARG A 404 -3.26 5.41 -22.47
C ARG A 404 -4.65 5.95 -22.12
N ASP A 405 -4.73 7.21 -21.71
CA ASP A 405 -5.99 7.84 -21.33
C ASP A 405 -6.91 8.00 -22.54
N ASP A 406 -6.34 8.33 -23.69
CA ASP A 406 -7.07 8.44 -24.97
C ASP A 406 -7.59 7.07 -25.41
N TYR A 407 -6.76 6.01 -25.30
CA TYR A 407 -7.19 4.64 -25.58
C TYR A 407 -8.29 4.19 -24.64
N ALA A 408 -8.13 4.38 -23.34
CA ALA A 408 -9.13 4.03 -22.34
C ALA A 408 -10.46 4.78 -22.54
N ALA A 409 -10.41 6.00 -23.10
CA ALA A 409 -11.60 6.79 -23.40
C ALA A 409 -12.47 6.21 -24.53
N LEU A 410 -11.92 5.30 -25.36
CA LEU A 410 -12.67 4.62 -26.41
C LEU A 410 -13.61 3.54 -25.89
N PHE A 411 -13.45 3.05 -24.67
CA PHE A 411 -14.17 1.90 -24.15
C PHE A 411 -15.07 2.26 -22.97
N ALA A 412 -16.29 1.70 -22.97
CA ALA A 412 -17.21 1.71 -21.83
C ALA A 412 -17.42 0.26 -21.35
N PRO A 413 -16.54 -0.29 -20.50
CA PRO A 413 -16.67 -1.66 -20.03
C PRO A 413 -17.64 -1.77 -18.85
N VAL A 414 -18.42 -2.84 -18.84
CA VAL A 414 -19.15 -3.38 -17.70
C VAL A 414 -18.56 -4.75 -17.38
N PHE A 415 -17.74 -4.83 -16.35
CA PHE A 415 -17.09 -6.06 -15.93
C PHE A 415 -17.98 -6.92 -15.04
N GLN A 416 -17.71 -8.22 -15.01
CA GLN A 416 -18.41 -9.20 -14.19
C GLN A 416 -18.32 -8.88 -12.68
N GLU A 417 -17.13 -8.51 -12.20
CA GLU A 417 -16.96 -8.10 -10.82
C GLU A 417 -17.37 -6.65 -10.63
N VAL A 418 -18.47 -6.44 -9.90
CA VAL A 418 -18.94 -5.11 -9.55
C VAL A 418 -18.29 -4.65 -8.25
N ARG A 419 -17.57 -3.53 -8.31
CA ARG A 419 -17.06 -2.84 -7.12
C ARG A 419 -17.59 -1.42 -7.06
N THR A 420 -18.36 -1.14 -6.03
CA THR A 420 -18.86 0.20 -5.73
C THR A 420 -17.97 0.85 -4.67
N ALA A 421 -17.73 2.14 -4.83
CA ALA A 421 -17.09 2.95 -3.80
C ALA A 421 -18.16 3.59 -2.90
N CYS A 422 -17.77 4.08 -1.73
CA CYS A 422 -18.65 4.68 -0.73
C CYS A 422 -19.10 6.12 -1.07
N PHE A 423 -19.30 6.39 -2.38
CA PHE A 423 -19.76 7.68 -2.90
C PHE A 423 -21.27 7.66 -3.18
N SER A 424 -21.84 8.81 -3.56
CA SER A 424 -23.23 8.88 -3.99
C SER A 424 -23.46 8.10 -5.30
N LEU A 425 -24.72 7.77 -5.59
CA LEU A 425 -25.09 7.10 -6.84
C LEU A 425 -24.70 7.96 -8.06
N ALA A 426 -24.89 9.28 -7.99
CA ALA A 426 -24.51 10.20 -9.04
C ALA A 426 -22.99 10.25 -9.28
N GLU A 427 -22.21 10.40 -8.22
CA GLU A 427 -20.73 10.41 -8.29
C GLU A 427 -20.18 9.07 -8.78
N THR A 428 -20.79 7.97 -8.34
CA THR A 428 -20.39 6.63 -8.78
C THR A 428 -20.69 6.40 -10.26
N ALA A 429 -21.82 6.91 -10.77
CA ALA A 429 -22.14 6.83 -12.20
C ALA A 429 -21.25 7.74 -13.05
N ALA A 430 -20.97 8.96 -12.56
CA ALA A 430 -20.14 9.94 -13.26
C ALA A 430 -18.63 9.64 -13.18
N CYS A 431 -18.18 8.88 -12.18
CA CYS A 431 -16.78 8.75 -11.80
C CYS A 431 -16.12 10.12 -11.57
N ALA A 432 -16.84 11.07 -10.98
CA ALA A 432 -16.43 12.43 -10.71
C ALA A 432 -17.00 12.90 -9.36
N PHE A 433 -16.46 13.99 -8.80
CA PHE A 433 -16.87 14.50 -7.49
C PHE A 433 -17.57 15.85 -7.55
N GLY A 434 -18.59 16.00 -6.72
CA GLY A 434 -19.21 17.27 -6.41
C GLY A 434 -19.63 18.08 -7.65
N PRO A 435 -19.05 19.28 -7.88
CA PRO A 435 -19.43 20.15 -8.98
C PRO A 435 -19.03 19.66 -10.36
N GLU A 436 -18.16 18.65 -10.47
CA GLU A 436 -17.75 18.06 -11.75
C GLU A 436 -18.78 17.08 -12.30
N VAL A 437 -19.76 16.68 -11.49
CA VAL A 437 -20.85 15.79 -11.90
C VAL A 437 -21.90 16.58 -12.67
N ASP A 438 -22.11 16.24 -13.95
CA ASP A 438 -23.31 16.66 -14.69
C ASP A 438 -24.53 15.90 -14.14
N ARG A 439 -25.26 16.54 -13.26
CA ARG A 439 -26.34 15.95 -12.48
C ARG A 439 -27.51 15.51 -13.35
N GLU A 440 -27.87 16.31 -14.37
CA GLU A 440 -28.95 15.95 -15.29
C GLU A 440 -28.58 14.72 -16.13
N ARG A 441 -27.35 14.66 -16.59
CA ARG A 441 -26.82 13.50 -17.33
C ARG A 441 -26.77 12.28 -16.43
N ALA A 442 -26.29 12.41 -15.18
CA ALA A 442 -26.21 11.31 -14.22
C ALA A 442 -27.61 10.73 -13.93
N GLU A 443 -28.60 11.59 -13.67
CA GLU A 443 -29.98 11.14 -13.43
C GLU A 443 -30.56 10.43 -14.66
N ARG A 444 -30.42 11.00 -15.86
CA ARG A 444 -30.86 10.34 -17.11
C ARG A 444 -30.22 8.97 -17.28
N CYS A 445 -28.91 8.85 -17.03
CA CYS A 445 -28.19 7.58 -17.17
C CYS A 445 -28.62 6.55 -16.12
N LEU A 446 -28.80 6.96 -14.87
CA LEU A 446 -29.30 6.10 -13.78
C LEU A 446 -30.71 5.57 -14.08
N ARG A 447 -31.63 6.44 -14.54
CA ARG A 447 -32.99 6.05 -14.95
C ARG A 447 -32.97 5.14 -16.19
N ALA A 448 -32.16 5.46 -17.19
CA ALA A 448 -31.99 4.65 -18.40
C ALA A 448 -31.41 3.26 -18.11
N ALA A 449 -30.57 3.14 -17.11
CA ALA A 449 -30.05 1.86 -16.63
C ALA A 449 -31.04 1.06 -15.75
N GLY A 450 -32.27 1.56 -15.54
CA GLY A 450 -33.33 0.88 -14.78
C GLY A 450 -33.22 1.05 -13.27
N LEU A 451 -32.61 2.14 -12.78
CA LEU A 451 -32.60 2.50 -11.36
C LEU A 451 -33.65 3.57 -11.01
N GLY A 452 -34.54 3.98 -11.94
CA GLY A 452 -35.51 5.05 -11.74
C GLY A 452 -36.40 4.85 -10.52
N GLU A 453 -37.07 3.71 -10.40
CA GLU A 453 -37.92 3.37 -9.26
C GLU A 453 -37.15 3.41 -7.94
N LYS A 454 -35.92 2.89 -7.94
CA LYS A 454 -35.05 2.93 -6.76
C LYS A 454 -34.74 4.38 -6.34
N LEU A 455 -34.37 5.24 -7.29
CA LEU A 455 -34.09 6.65 -7.03
C LEU A 455 -35.30 7.38 -6.41
N ASP A 456 -36.52 7.08 -6.90
CA ASP A 456 -37.74 7.70 -6.42
C ASP A 456 -38.13 7.26 -4.98
N THR A 457 -37.63 6.09 -4.53
CA THR A 457 -37.84 5.58 -3.17
C THR A 457 -36.80 6.07 -2.16
N LEU A 458 -35.67 6.60 -2.60
CA LEU A 458 -34.57 7.02 -1.73
C LEU A 458 -34.78 8.45 -1.23
N PRO A 459 -34.57 8.72 0.08
CA PRO A 459 -34.76 10.06 0.67
C PRO A 459 -33.93 11.16 0.02
N HIS A 460 -32.73 10.79 -0.47
CA HIS A 460 -31.80 11.71 -1.12
C HIS A 460 -31.66 11.44 -2.63
N GLY A 461 -32.52 10.59 -3.20
CA GLY A 461 -32.47 10.23 -4.62
C GLY A 461 -31.07 9.79 -5.06
N MET A 462 -30.52 10.42 -6.12
CA MET A 462 -29.20 10.10 -6.64
C MET A 462 -28.03 10.55 -5.75
N ASP A 463 -28.26 11.39 -4.74
CA ASP A 463 -27.25 11.81 -3.75
C ASP A 463 -27.11 10.82 -2.58
N THR A 464 -27.91 9.76 -2.58
CA THR A 464 -27.77 8.71 -1.58
C THR A 464 -26.42 8.01 -1.72
N HIS A 465 -25.67 7.98 -0.62
CA HIS A 465 -24.35 7.35 -0.57
C HIS A 465 -24.45 5.82 -0.48
N LEU A 466 -23.45 5.18 -0.99
CA LEU A 466 -23.27 3.73 -0.88
C LEU A 466 -22.45 3.39 0.36
N ASP A 467 -22.53 2.11 0.78
CA ASP A 467 -21.76 1.52 1.89
C ASP A 467 -22.15 2.06 3.28
N LYS A 468 -22.97 1.28 3.99
CA LYS A 468 -23.41 1.56 5.37
C LYS A 468 -22.29 1.53 6.40
N GLN A 469 -21.14 0.90 6.10
CA GLN A 469 -20.00 0.85 7.02
C GLN A 469 -19.28 2.20 7.10
N VAL A 470 -19.31 2.98 6.03
CA VAL A 470 -18.67 4.29 5.93
C VAL A 470 -19.69 5.41 6.16
N ASN A 471 -20.86 5.29 5.56
CA ASN A 471 -21.93 6.30 5.60
C ASN A 471 -23.10 5.75 6.41
N PRO A 472 -23.42 6.31 7.59
CA PRO A 472 -24.53 5.82 8.44
C PRO A 472 -25.88 5.78 7.72
N ASP A 473 -26.16 6.77 6.86
CA ASP A 473 -27.37 6.86 6.03
C ASP A 473 -27.21 6.22 4.65
N GLY A 474 -26.09 5.50 4.43
CA GLY A 474 -25.78 4.82 3.19
C GLY A 474 -26.67 3.63 2.92
N ILE A 475 -26.71 3.19 1.67
CA ILE A 475 -27.45 2.00 1.23
C ILE A 475 -26.52 0.90 0.74
N GLU A 476 -27.00 -0.34 0.85
CA GLU A 476 -26.42 -1.50 0.17
C GLU A 476 -27.28 -1.80 -1.06
N LEU A 477 -26.65 -1.95 -2.21
CA LEU A 477 -27.33 -2.37 -3.44
C LEU A 477 -27.39 -3.89 -3.51
N SER A 478 -28.52 -4.42 -4.01
CA SER A 478 -28.57 -5.81 -4.46
C SER A 478 -27.60 -6.04 -5.63
N GLY A 479 -27.23 -7.29 -5.92
CA GLY A 479 -26.35 -7.60 -7.04
C GLY A 479 -26.85 -7.04 -8.38
N GLY A 480 -28.17 -7.12 -8.63
CA GLY A 480 -28.79 -6.55 -9.84
C GLY A 480 -28.78 -5.02 -9.87
N GLU A 481 -29.05 -4.34 -8.75
CA GLU A 481 -28.98 -2.88 -8.66
C GLU A 481 -27.54 -2.38 -8.85
N ALA A 482 -26.57 -3.07 -8.25
CA ALA A 482 -25.17 -2.74 -8.43
C ALA A 482 -24.72 -2.87 -9.89
N GLN A 483 -25.24 -3.87 -10.59
CA GLN A 483 -25.00 -4.07 -12.02
C GLN A 483 -25.64 -2.98 -12.89
N LYS A 484 -26.89 -2.60 -12.58
CA LYS A 484 -27.56 -1.45 -13.22
C LYS A 484 -26.77 -0.14 -12.99
N LEU A 485 -26.15 0.02 -11.84
CA LEU A 485 -25.26 1.18 -11.58
C LEU A 485 -24.01 1.17 -12.46
N MET A 486 -23.41 -0.01 -12.72
CA MET A 486 -22.29 -0.11 -13.66
C MET A 486 -22.71 0.18 -15.11
N MET A 487 -23.94 -0.19 -15.47
CA MET A 487 -24.51 0.21 -16.77
C MET A 487 -24.71 1.73 -16.86
N ALA A 488 -25.21 2.37 -15.79
CA ALA A 488 -25.33 3.83 -15.73
C ALA A 488 -23.97 4.51 -15.92
N ARG A 489 -22.91 3.97 -15.35
CA ARG A 489 -21.53 4.43 -15.54
C ARG A 489 -21.08 4.33 -17.01
N ALA A 490 -21.36 3.20 -17.66
CA ALA A 490 -21.04 3.01 -19.07
C ALA A 490 -21.81 3.98 -19.97
N LEU A 491 -23.10 4.22 -19.68
CA LEU A 491 -23.94 5.22 -20.34
C LEU A 491 -23.41 6.65 -20.14
N TYR A 492 -23.02 6.99 -18.92
CA TYR A 492 -22.48 8.30 -18.62
C TYR A 492 -21.14 8.55 -19.33
N LYS A 493 -20.28 7.56 -19.42
CA LYS A 493 -19.02 7.64 -20.16
C LYS A 493 -19.23 7.86 -21.66
N ASP A 494 -20.25 7.23 -22.24
CA ASP A 494 -20.67 7.36 -23.63
C ASP A 494 -19.55 7.13 -24.66
N ALA A 495 -18.80 6.06 -24.46
CA ALA A 495 -17.71 5.68 -25.34
C ALA A 495 -18.20 4.98 -26.61
N PRO A 496 -17.45 5.03 -27.74
CA PRO A 496 -17.84 4.42 -29.01
C PRO A 496 -17.76 2.89 -29.02
N VAL A 497 -17.06 2.28 -28.08
CA VAL A 497 -16.94 0.83 -27.92
C VAL A 497 -17.55 0.40 -26.59
N LEU A 498 -18.57 -0.47 -26.63
CA LEU A 498 -19.21 -1.02 -25.45
C LEU A 498 -18.72 -2.46 -25.22
N VAL A 499 -18.25 -2.75 -24.01
CA VAL A 499 -17.77 -4.08 -23.64
C VAL A 499 -18.55 -4.58 -22.44
N LEU A 500 -19.17 -5.75 -22.55
CA LEU A 500 -20.05 -6.32 -21.54
C LEU A 500 -19.56 -7.72 -21.18
N ASP A 501 -19.07 -7.89 -19.95
CA ASP A 501 -18.54 -9.16 -19.44
C ASP A 501 -19.53 -9.79 -18.44
N GLU A 502 -20.35 -10.74 -18.91
CA GLU A 502 -21.32 -11.51 -18.13
C GLU A 502 -22.28 -10.67 -17.26
N PRO A 503 -22.97 -9.70 -17.85
CA PRO A 503 -23.70 -8.69 -17.08
C PRO A 503 -24.95 -9.20 -16.35
N THR A 504 -25.33 -10.47 -16.50
CA THR A 504 -26.61 -11.02 -15.99
C THR A 504 -26.44 -12.19 -15.03
N ALA A 505 -25.22 -12.47 -14.55
CA ALA A 505 -24.92 -13.65 -13.73
C ALA A 505 -25.74 -13.75 -12.42
N ALA A 506 -26.28 -12.62 -11.92
CA ALA A 506 -27.02 -12.55 -10.65
C ALA A 506 -28.53 -12.22 -10.82
N LEU A 507 -29.07 -12.23 -12.05
CA LEU A 507 -30.43 -11.80 -12.35
C LEU A 507 -31.38 -12.99 -12.59
N ASP A 508 -32.66 -12.77 -12.26
CA ASP A 508 -33.72 -13.67 -12.67
C ASP A 508 -34.04 -13.51 -14.20
N PRO A 509 -34.73 -14.46 -14.82
CA PRO A 509 -34.95 -14.43 -16.26
C PRO A 509 -35.72 -13.20 -16.79
N ILE A 510 -36.58 -12.58 -15.96
CA ILE A 510 -37.37 -11.40 -16.37
C ILE A 510 -36.46 -10.17 -16.33
N ALA A 511 -35.76 -9.96 -15.22
CA ALA A 511 -34.79 -8.88 -15.07
C ALA A 511 -33.63 -9.01 -16.09
N GLU A 512 -33.27 -10.24 -16.45
CA GLU A 512 -32.27 -10.50 -17.46
C GLU A 512 -32.71 -9.99 -18.84
N ASN A 513 -33.95 -10.29 -19.26
CA ASN A 513 -34.47 -9.82 -20.53
C ASN A 513 -34.55 -8.29 -20.60
N GLU A 514 -34.95 -7.64 -19.52
CA GLU A 514 -34.93 -6.16 -19.40
C GLU A 514 -33.53 -5.60 -19.62
N VAL A 515 -32.53 -6.21 -18.98
CA VAL A 515 -31.12 -5.82 -19.10
C VAL A 515 -30.63 -6.00 -20.53
N TYR A 516 -31.00 -7.08 -21.24
CA TYR A 516 -30.62 -7.27 -22.66
C TYR A 516 -31.24 -6.22 -23.57
N GLU A 517 -32.50 -5.87 -23.36
CA GLU A 517 -33.14 -4.80 -24.10
C GLU A 517 -32.52 -3.43 -23.84
N GLN A 518 -32.05 -3.20 -22.61
CA GLN A 518 -31.27 -1.99 -22.28
C GLN A 518 -29.92 -2.00 -22.99
N TYR A 519 -29.21 -3.13 -23.02
CA TYR A 519 -27.94 -3.27 -23.76
C TYR A 519 -28.10 -3.00 -25.24
N ARG A 520 -29.11 -3.56 -25.87
CA ARG A 520 -29.40 -3.33 -27.28
C ARG A 520 -29.56 -1.83 -27.56
N ARG A 521 -30.24 -1.10 -26.67
CA ARG A 521 -30.40 0.35 -26.82
C ARG A 521 -29.06 1.09 -26.60
N MET A 522 -28.26 0.64 -25.65
CA MET A 522 -26.94 1.24 -25.35
C MET A 522 -25.93 1.00 -26.47
N ALA A 523 -26.00 -0.13 -27.12
CA ALA A 523 -25.10 -0.53 -28.22
C ALA A 523 -25.45 0.12 -29.56
N ALA A 524 -26.63 0.71 -29.70
CA ALA A 524 -27.05 1.32 -30.97
C ALA A 524 -26.03 2.35 -31.47
N GLY A 525 -25.50 2.12 -32.69
CA GLY A 525 -24.49 2.97 -33.33
C GLY A 525 -23.08 2.86 -32.77
N LYS A 526 -22.80 1.87 -31.89
CA LYS A 526 -21.49 1.62 -31.30
C LYS A 526 -20.97 0.24 -31.70
N THR A 527 -19.67 0.05 -31.72
CA THR A 527 -19.08 -1.29 -31.80
C THR A 527 -19.19 -1.95 -30.41
N SER A 528 -19.68 -3.19 -30.35
CA SER A 528 -19.83 -3.85 -29.07
C SER A 528 -19.33 -5.30 -29.04
N LEU A 529 -18.69 -5.65 -27.90
CA LEU A 529 -18.32 -7.02 -27.57
C LEU A 529 -19.08 -7.47 -26.32
N PHE A 530 -19.90 -8.51 -26.50
CA PHE A 530 -20.75 -9.06 -25.46
C PHE A 530 -20.32 -10.48 -25.08
N ILE A 531 -19.94 -10.68 -23.82
CA ILE A 531 -19.63 -12.00 -23.27
C ILE A 531 -20.86 -12.53 -22.54
N SER A 532 -21.30 -13.74 -22.92
CA SER A 532 -22.35 -14.43 -22.20
C SER A 532 -22.07 -15.93 -22.08
N HIS A 533 -22.46 -16.50 -20.96
CA HIS A 533 -22.56 -17.93 -20.75
C HIS A 533 -23.95 -18.47 -21.19
N ARG A 534 -24.93 -17.60 -21.42
CA ARG A 534 -26.28 -17.95 -21.83
C ARG A 534 -26.43 -17.72 -23.33
N LEU A 535 -26.40 -18.80 -24.08
CA LEU A 535 -26.44 -18.73 -25.54
C LEU A 535 -27.77 -18.16 -26.10
N ALA A 536 -28.85 -18.22 -25.34
CA ALA A 536 -30.12 -17.60 -25.73
C ALA A 536 -30.01 -16.07 -25.88
N SER A 537 -29.13 -15.42 -25.11
CA SER A 537 -28.90 -13.99 -25.16
C SER A 537 -28.03 -13.53 -26.33
N THR A 538 -27.33 -14.43 -27.01
CA THR A 538 -26.46 -14.06 -28.14
C THR A 538 -27.23 -13.72 -29.42
N ARG A 539 -28.53 -14.00 -29.46
CA ARG A 539 -29.39 -13.77 -30.64
C ARG A 539 -29.54 -12.31 -31.07
N PHE A 540 -29.30 -11.37 -30.18
CA PHE A 540 -29.37 -9.96 -30.53
C PHE A 540 -28.07 -9.43 -31.15
N CYS A 541 -27.00 -10.25 -31.16
CA CYS A 541 -25.74 -9.90 -31.77
C CYS A 541 -25.72 -10.26 -33.26
N ASP A 542 -24.99 -9.45 -34.03
CA ASP A 542 -24.86 -9.65 -35.48
C ASP A 542 -24.02 -10.90 -35.80
N ARG A 543 -23.03 -11.19 -34.92
CA ARG A 543 -22.12 -12.31 -35.10
C ARG A 543 -21.73 -12.91 -33.74
N ILE A 544 -21.49 -14.21 -33.75
CA ILE A 544 -21.08 -15.00 -32.60
C ILE A 544 -19.69 -15.58 -32.88
N VAL A 545 -18.79 -15.46 -31.91
CA VAL A 545 -17.45 -16.05 -31.92
C VAL A 545 -17.35 -17.03 -30.76
N LEU A 546 -17.11 -18.30 -31.06
CA LEU A 546 -16.88 -19.33 -30.05
C LEU A 546 -15.39 -19.49 -29.77
N LEU A 547 -15.01 -19.21 -28.55
CA LEU A 547 -13.65 -19.46 -28.03
C LEU A 547 -13.57 -20.85 -27.40
N ARG A 548 -12.55 -21.60 -27.81
CA ARG A 548 -12.19 -22.89 -27.22
C ARG A 548 -10.68 -23.02 -27.05
N ASP A 549 -10.27 -23.48 -25.88
CA ASP A 549 -8.85 -23.73 -25.56
C ASP A 549 -7.89 -22.57 -25.93
N GLY A 550 -8.36 -21.32 -25.82
CA GLY A 550 -7.59 -20.12 -26.14
C GLY A 550 -7.55 -19.70 -27.60
N GLY A 551 -8.26 -20.39 -28.51
CA GLY A 551 -8.37 -20.07 -29.91
C GLY A 551 -9.82 -19.85 -30.36
N ILE A 552 -10.04 -19.29 -31.56
CA ILE A 552 -11.36 -19.17 -32.18
C ILE A 552 -11.70 -20.53 -32.84
N ALA A 553 -12.78 -21.18 -32.36
CA ALA A 553 -13.22 -22.47 -32.87
C ALA A 553 -14.28 -22.33 -33.94
N GLU A 554 -15.26 -21.45 -33.75
CA GLU A 554 -16.38 -21.25 -34.69
C GLU A 554 -16.74 -19.75 -34.72
N GLU A 555 -17.22 -19.30 -35.88
CA GLU A 555 -17.64 -17.93 -36.10
C GLU A 555 -18.81 -17.90 -37.10
N GLY A 556 -19.88 -17.15 -36.79
CA GLY A 556 -21.05 -17.06 -37.66
C GLY A 556 -22.22 -16.37 -36.97
N THR A 557 -23.39 -16.39 -37.64
CA THR A 557 -24.66 -15.99 -37.01
C THR A 557 -25.24 -17.14 -36.20
N HIS A 558 -26.22 -16.87 -35.35
CA HIS A 558 -26.92 -17.91 -34.59
C HIS A 558 -27.44 -19.04 -35.49
N GLU A 559 -28.07 -18.66 -36.61
CA GLU A 559 -28.66 -19.59 -37.55
C GLU A 559 -27.62 -20.44 -38.28
N THR A 560 -26.52 -19.81 -38.72
CA THR A 560 -25.45 -20.53 -39.44
C THR A 560 -24.72 -21.51 -38.53
N LEU A 561 -24.45 -21.12 -37.27
CA LEU A 561 -23.78 -21.99 -36.32
C LEU A 561 -24.65 -23.16 -35.84
N LEU A 562 -25.97 -22.96 -35.71
CA LEU A 562 -26.90 -24.06 -35.43
C LEU A 562 -26.98 -25.03 -36.62
N ALA A 563 -27.08 -24.51 -37.84
CA ALA A 563 -27.15 -25.33 -39.06
C ALA A 563 -25.87 -26.13 -39.30
N ALA A 564 -24.69 -25.60 -38.88
CA ALA A 564 -23.41 -26.28 -38.97
C ALA A 564 -23.30 -27.51 -38.04
N GLY A 565 -24.14 -27.59 -36.99
CA GLY A 565 -24.15 -28.73 -36.06
C GLY A 565 -22.85 -28.88 -35.26
N GLY A 566 -22.06 -27.82 -35.13
CA GLY A 566 -20.79 -27.81 -34.46
C GLY A 566 -20.89 -27.72 -32.91
N GLU A 567 -19.84 -27.26 -32.30
CA GLU A 567 -19.78 -27.15 -30.83
C GLU A 567 -20.76 -26.11 -30.29
N TYR A 568 -20.96 -25.00 -31.00
CA TYR A 568 -21.95 -23.99 -30.63
C TYR A 568 -23.37 -24.62 -30.61
N ALA A 569 -23.74 -25.37 -31.61
CA ALA A 569 -25.05 -26.04 -31.69
C ALA A 569 -25.21 -27.02 -30.51
N ARG A 570 -24.20 -27.81 -30.22
CA ARG A 570 -24.20 -28.75 -29.08
C ARG A 570 -24.37 -28.03 -27.74
N LEU A 571 -23.62 -26.93 -27.50
CA LEU A 571 -23.75 -26.14 -26.28
C LEU A 571 -25.13 -25.50 -26.15
N TYR A 572 -25.69 -25.03 -27.27
CA TYR A 572 -27.02 -24.46 -27.30
C TYR A 572 -28.09 -25.52 -26.99
N GLU A 573 -27.98 -26.71 -27.55
CA GLU A 573 -28.88 -27.84 -27.28
C GLU A 573 -28.86 -28.22 -25.79
N ILE A 574 -27.70 -28.37 -25.21
CA ILE A 574 -27.54 -28.65 -23.79
C ILE A 574 -28.24 -27.58 -22.93
N GLN A 575 -28.06 -26.29 -23.24
CA GLN A 575 -28.72 -25.22 -22.50
C GLN A 575 -30.23 -25.15 -22.74
N SER A 576 -30.70 -25.39 -23.95
CA SER A 576 -32.11 -25.31 -24.29
C SER A 576 -32.92 -26.48 -23.71
N CYS A 577 -32.32 -27.66 -23.58
CA CYS A 577 -32.97 -28.84 -22.98
C CYS A 577 -33.43 -28.60 -21.53
N TRP A 578 -32.71 -27.77 -20.76
CA TRP A 578 -33.09 -27.46 -19.38
C TRP A 578 -34.33 -26.55 -19.25
N TYR A 579 -34.75 -25.89 -20.35
CA TYR A 579 -35.91 -24.99 -20.39
C TYR A 579 -37.14 -25.61 -21.10
N GLN A 580 -37.04 -26.86 -21.59
CA GLN A 580 -38.18 -27.52 -22.22
C GLN A 580 -39.07 -28.22 -21.18
N PRO A 581 -40.40 -28.01 -21.18
CA PRO A 581 -41.32 -28.75 -20.34
C PRO A 581 -41.26 -30.25 -20.67
N GLY A 582 -40.79 -31.07 -19.74
CA GLY A 582 -40.78 -32.55 -19.93
C GLY A 582 -39.39 -33.19 -19.98
N TYR A 583 -38.29 -32.44 -19.87
CA TYR A 583 -36.95 -33.03 -19.80
C TYR A 583 -36.75 -33.79 -18.48
N GLN A 584 -36.95 -35.09 -18.51
CA GLN A 584 -36.47 -36.01 -17.47
C GLN A 584 -35.03 -36.31 -17.82
N GLY A 585 -34.09 -35.80 -17.00
CA GLY A 585 -32.65 -35.98 -17.16
C GLY A 585 -32.26 -37.40 -17.57
N GLY A 586 -32.12 -37.62 -18.85
CA GLY A 586 -31.75 -38.90 -19.44
C GLY A 586 -30.27 -39.17 -19.15
N LYS A 587 -30.05 -40.27 -18.43
CA LYS A 587 -28.79 -41.00 -18.43
C LYS A 587 -28.42 -41.31 -19.88
N GLN A 588 -27.43 -40.61 -20.44
CA GLN A 588 -26.56 -41.21 -21.43
C GLN A 588 -25.12 -40.79 -21.14
N ALA A 589 -24.31 -41.83 -21.00
CA ALA A 589 -22.94 -41.92 -20.55
C ALA A 589 -21.93 -41.06 -21.30
#